data_c91beb2dfb447221186b5cb94a2d3188
#
_entry.id   c91beb2dfb447221186b5cb94a2d3188
#
_cell.length_a   1.000
_cell.length_b   1.000
_cell.length_c   1.000
_cell.angle_alpha   90.00
_cell.angle_beta   90.00
_cell.angle_gamma   90.00
#
_symmetry.space_group_name_H-M   'P 1'
#
loop_
_entity.id
_entity.type
_entity.pdbx_description
1 polymer ?
#
loop_
_entity_poly.entity_id
_entity_poly.type
_entity_poly.pdbx_seq_one_letter_code
_entity_poly.pdbx_strand_id
1 'polypeptide(L)'
;MNKEKHDFFLHSNEVNHISKEDYDKIELLVNATKAFARSTYQCVYIIDYFHQDFIYASDNLAYLCGLEPEQLMEAGYQMYIDHVPDADLQMLLEVNKKGFDLFNELPVGDRLDYTISYDFHLTNGKHSRLIHHHLTPILLSEDGRIWLALCTVSLAATDEPGHIIMQKNGERGYYEYSTSRHKWEKKE
;
A
#
# COMPACT_ATOMS: atom_id res chain seq x y z
N MET A 1 15.77 -0.34 -15.35
CA MET A 1 14.74 -0.61 -14.31
C MET A 1 15.12 -1.93 -13.66
N ASN A 2 15.33 -1.95 -12.35
CA ASN A 2 15.74 -3.16 -11.64
C ASN A 2 14.58 -4.17 -11.68
N LYS A 3 14.86 -5.47 -11.87
CA LYS A 3 13.85 -6.55 -11.96
C LYS A 3 12.91 -6.57 -10.73
N GLU A 4 13.46 -6.31 -9.56
CA GLU A 4 12.72 -6.28 -8.29
C GLU A 4 11.71 -5.12 -8.22
N LYS A 5 12.06 -3.93 -8.73
CA LYS A 5 11.11 -2.81 -8.84
C LYS A 5 9.93 -3.13 -9.76
N HIS A 6 10.19 -3.88 -10.83
CA HIS A 6 9.14 -4.33 -11.76
C HIS A 6 8.18 -5.32 -11.09
N ASP A 7 8.67 -6.14 -10.14
CA ASP A 7 7.86 -7.18 -9.51
C ASP A 7 6.81 -6.61 -8.52
N PHE A 8 6.98 -5.37 -8.02
CA PHE A 8 5.96 -4.65 -7.25
C PHE A 8 4.81 -4.11 -8.11
N PHE A 9 5.09 -3.78 -9.39
CA PHE A 9 4.11 -3.23 -10.32
C PHE A 9 3.65 -4.32 -11.27
N LEU A 10 2.72 -5.13 -10.79
CA LEU A 10 2.27 -6.31 -11.49
C LEU A 10 1.29 -5.96 -12.62
N HIS A 11 1.38 -6.73 -13.69
CA HIS A 11 0.44 -6.68 -14.82
C HIS A 11 -1.03 -6.80 -14.40
N SER A 12 -1.32 -7.45 -13.25
CA SER A 12 -2.67 -7.55 -12.69
C SER A 12 -3.27 -6.22 -12.24
N ASN A 13 -2.45 -5.19 -11.99
CA ASN A 13 -2.91 -3.82 -11.70
C ASN A 13 -2.21 -2.78 -12.60
N GLU A 14 -1.95 -3.11 -13.85
CA GLU A 14 -1.40 -2.16 -14.82
C GLU A 14 -2.47 -1.13 -15.19
N VAL A 15 -2.18 0.15 -14.92
CA VAL A 15 -3.04 1.28 -15.28
C VAL A 15 -2.50 1.87 -16.57
N ASN A 16 -3.27 1.79 -17.66
CA ASN A 16 -2.79 2.14 -18.99
C ASN A 16 -3.09 3.58 -19.38
N HIS A 17 -4.12 4.17 -18.80
CA HIS A 17 -4.55 5.52 -19.16
C HIS A 17 -5.23 6.22 -18.00
N ILE A 18 -4.86 7.48 -17.78
CA ILE A 18 -5.56 8.43 -16.91
C ILE A 18 -5.74 9.73 -17.67
N SER A 19 -6.93 10.30 -17.63
CA SER A 19 -7.21 11.56 -18.30
C SER A 19 -6.48 12.72 -17.61
N LYS A 20 -6.16 13.77 -18.39
CA LYS A 20 -5.57 14.98 -17.81
C LYS A 20 -6.50 15.62 -16.78
N GLU A 21 -7.81 15.58 -17.02
CA GLU A 21 -8.82 16.14 -16.11
C GLU A 21 -8.82 15.41 -14.75
N ASP A 22 -8.60 14.10 -14.75
CA ASP A 22 -8.47 13.33 -13.50
C ASP A 22 -7.17 13.68 -12.77
N TYR A 23 -6.08 13.87 -13.51
CA TYR A 23 -4.81 14.32 -12.93
C TYR A 23 -4.92 15.71 -12.28
N ASP A 24 -5.69 16.62 -12.83
CA ASP A 24 -5.88 17.97 -12.28
C ASP A 24 -6.57 17.94 -10.89
N LYS A 25 -7.23 16.81 -10.52
CA LYS A 25 -7.86 16.61 -9.20
C LYS A 25 -6.87 16.15 -8.12
N ILE A 26 -5.67 15.67 -8.48
CA ILE A 26 -4.69 15.11 -7.53
C ILE A 26 -4.25 16.13 -6.50
N GLU A 27 -4.03 17.40 -6.88
CA GLU A 27 -3.58 18.42 -5.96
C GLU A 27 -4.56 18.61 -4.78
N LEU A 28 -5.85 18.62 -5.04
CA LEU A 28 -6.88 18.71 -4.00
C LEU A 28 -6.82 17.51 -3.05
N LEU A 29 -6.66 16.30 -3.59
CA LEU A 29 -6.56 15.07 -2.82
C LEU A 29 -5.31 15.06 -1.93
N VAL A 30 -4.15 15.45 -2.49
CA VAL A 30 -2.90 15.57 -1.74
C VAL A 30 -3.03 16.60 -0.61
N ASN A 31 -3.64 17.76 -0.87
CA ASN A 31 -3.85 18.80 0.14
C ASN A 31 -4.79 18.33 1.27
N ALA A 32 -5.86 17.60 0.95
CA ALA A 32 -6.74 17.00 1.95
C ALA A 32 -5.99 15.94 2.79
N THR A 33 -5.19 15.09 2.16
CA THR A 33 -4.36 14.08 2.86
C THR A 33 -3.30 14.73 3.75
N LYS A 34 -2.66 15.81 3.31
CA LYS A 34 -1.73 16.62 4.15
C LYS A 34 -2.42 17.16 5.40
N ALA A 35 -3.64 17.68 5.25
CA ALA A 35 -4.41 18.20 6.38
C ALA A 35 -4.78 17.08 7.36
N PHE A 36 -5.23 15.94 6.85
CA PHE A 36 -5.51 14.74 7.65
C PHE A 36 -4.28 14.25 8.42
N ALA A 37 -3.14 14.10 7.74
CA ALA A 37 -1.89 13.64 8.36
C ALA A 37 -1.47 14.53 9.52
N ARG A 38 -1.52 15.87 9.34
CA ARG A 38 -1.18 16.83 10.39
C ARG A 38 -2.15 16.80 11.57
N SER A 39 -3.44 16.63 11.31
CA SER A 39 -4.46 16.67 12.38
C SER A 39 -4.50 15.39 13.21
N THR A 40 -4.09 14.26 12.63
CA THR A 40 -4.14 12.93 13.26
C THR A 40 -2.77 12.39 13.66
N TYR A 41 -1.69 13.06 13.24
CA TYR A 41 -0.31 12.59 13.40
C TYR A 41 -0.07 11.20 12.79
N GLN A 42 -0.87 10.84 11.78
CA GLN A 42 -0.72 9.55 11.09
C GLN A 42 0.46 9.58 10.11
N CYS A 43 1.18 8.47 10.04
CA CYS A 43 2.13 8.22 8.97
C CYS A 43 1.36 7.78 7.74
N VAL A 44 1.35 8.60 6.70
CA VAL A 44 0.59 8.33 5.47
C VAL A 44 1.43 8.64 4.23
N TYR A 45 1.16 7.90 3.16
CA TYR A 45 1.67 8.20 1.83
C TYR A 45 0.65 7.80 0.77
N ILE A 46 0.77 8.32 -0.43
CA ILE A 46 -0.11 8.00 -1.56
C ILE A 46 0.72 7.39 -2.67
N ILE A 47 0.29 6.21 -3.14
CA ILE A 47 0.85 5.52 -4.29
C ILE A 47 0.06 5.92 -5.54
N ASP A 48 0.79 6.24 -6.61
CA ASP A 48 0.28 6.36 -7.97
C ASP A 48 0.73 5.14 -8.78
N TYR A 49 -0.20 4.24 -9.06
CA TYR A 49 0.07 3.04 -9.85
C TYR A 49 0.23 3.32 -11.35
N PHE A 50 -0.23 4.47 -11.85
CA PHE A 50 -0.03 4.86 -13.24
C PHE A 50 1.41 5.30 -13.50
N HIS A 51 1.98 6.17 -12.66
CA HIS A 51 3.39 6.57 -12.74
C HIS A 51 4.34 5.63 -12.00
N GLN A 52 3.78 4.67 -11.24
CA GLN A 52 4.55 3.71 -10.46
C GLN A 52 5.48 4.40 -9.45
N ASP A 53 4.93 5.37 -8.70
CA ASP A 53 5.68 6.16 -7.74
C ASP A 53 4.81 6.64 -6.56
N PHE A 54 5.42 7.34 -5.61
CA PHE A 54 4.71 8.04 -4.54
C PHE A 54 4.43 9.48 -4.97
N ILE A 55 3.23 9.99 -4.70
CA ILE A 55 2.87 11.39 -4.97
C ILE A 55 2.78 12.24 -3.70
N TYR A 56 2.81 11.60 -2.55
CA TYR A 56 2.85 12.24 -1.24
C TYR A 56 3.39 11.30 -0.19
N ALA A 57 4.17 11.83 0.74
CA ALA A 57 4.59 11.18 1.99
C ALA A 57 4.51 12.18 3.14
N SER A 58 4.00 11.77 4.31
CA SER A 58 3.91 12.64 5.49
C SER A 58 5.23 12.68 6.26
N ASP A 59 5.50 13.80 6.92
CA ASP A 59 6.71 14.01 7.73
C ASP A 59 6.87 12.96 8.85
N ASN A 60 5.75 12.44 9.34
CA ASN A 60 5.75 11.44 10.42
C ASN A 60 6.38 10.10 10.02
N LEU A 61 6.48 9.78 8.70
CA LEU A 61 7.11 8.55 8.23
C LEU A 61 8.59 8.46 8.61
N ALA A 62 9.29 9.59 8.75
CA ALA A 62 10.69 9.63 9.20
C ALA A 62 10.90 8.92 10.56
N TYR A 63 9.91 8.99 11.46
CA TYR A 63 9.98 8.30 12.75
C TYR A 63 9.91 6.77 12.65
N LEU A 64 9.31 6.24 11.59
CA LEU A 64 9.17 4.80 11.39
C LEU A 64 10.32 4.20 10.60
N CYS A 65 10.64 4.76 9.45
CA CYS A 65 11.65 4.21 8.54
C CYS A 65 13.02 4.93 8.60
N GLY A 66 13.07 6.11 9.25
CA GLY A 66 14.30 6.91 9.32
C GLY A 66 14.63 7.66 8.02
N LEU A 67 13.68 7.73 7.09
CA LEU A 67 13.77 8.50 5.85
C LEU A 67 12.94 9.76 5.95
N GLU A 68 13.53 10.90 5.58
CA GLU A 68 12.77 12.13 5.40
C GLU A 68 11.81 12.01 4.21
N PRO A 69 10.67 12.76 4.18
CA PRO A 69 9.68 12.66 3.11
C PRO A 69 10.27 12.81 1.71
N GLU A 70 11.22 13.73 1.53
CA GLU A 70 11.91 13.97 0.27
C GLU A 70 12.72 12.75 -0.18
N GLN A 71 13.43 12.12 0.75
CA GLN A 71 14.19 10.89 0.49
C GLN A 71 13.26 9.73 0.11
N LEU A 72 12.11 9.63 0.79
CA LEU A 72 11.10 8.62 0.48
C LEU A 72 10.51 8.83 -0.91
N MET A 73 10.18 10.07 -1.26
CA MET A 73 9.67 10.44 -2.58
C MET A 73 10.69 10.17 -3.69
N GLU A 74 11.98 10.46 -3.43
CA GLU A 74 13.06 10.19 -4.39
C GLU A 74 13.33 8.69 -4.56
N ALA A 75 13.31 7.94 -3.46
CA ALA A 75 13.52 6.49 -3.47
C ALA A 75 12.35 5.74 -4.16
N GLY A 76 11.12 6.24 -3.97
CA GLY A 76 9.93 5.56 -4.44
C GLY A 76 9.89 4.11 -3.92
N TYR A 77 9.58 3.16 -4.79
CA TYR A 77 9.54 1.73 -4.41
C TYR A 77 10.88 1.11 -4.07
N GLN A 78 12.00 1.77 -4.39
CA GLN A 78 13.33 1.32 -3.96
C GLN A 78 13.42 1.29 -2.42
N MET A 79 12.64 2.14 -1.73
CA MET A 79 12.54 2.14 -0.27
C MET A 79 12.20 0.75 0.30
N TYR A 80 11.28 0.03 -0.33
CA TYR A 80 10.94 -1.33 0.13
C TYR A 80 12.12 -2.29 -0.01
N ILE A 81 12.84 -2.20 -1.11
CA ILE A 81 14.00 -3.08 -1.38
C ILE A 81 15.14 -2.78 -0.40
N ASP A 82 15.35 -1.51 -0.06
CA ASP A 82 16.47 -1.08 0.78
C ASP A 82 16.17 -1.20 2.30
N HIS A 83 14.88 -1.15 2.68
CA HIS A 83 14.48 -1.03 4.08
C HIS A 83 13.59 -2.17 4.61
N VAL A 84 13.17 -3.10 3.76
CA VAL A 84 12.40 -4.29 4.19
C VAL A 84 13.33 -5.50 4.18
N PRO A 85 13.43 -6.28 5.27
CA PRO A 85 14.21 -7.53 5.28
C PRO A 85 13.76 -8.51 4.19
N ASP A 86 14.69 -9.27 3.62
CA ASP A 86 14.43 -10.17 2.47
C ASP A 86 13.22 -11.10 2.68
N ALA A 87 13.05 -11.67 3.88
CA ALA A 87 11.93 -12.58 4.16
C ALA A 87 10.59 -11.85 4.09
N ASP A 88 10.48 -10.65 4.65
CA ASP A 88 9.28 -9.84 4.61
C ASP A 88 9.05 -9.29 3.20
N LEU A 89 10.11 -8.94 2.47
CA LEU A 89 10.03 -8.48 1.10
C LEU A 89 9.43 -9.56 0.17
N GLN A 90 9.85 -10.81 0.32
CA GLN A 90 9.26 -11.93 -0.44
C GLN A 90 7.77 -12.11 -0.11
N MET A 91 7.40 -12.00 1.16
CA MET A 91 6.00 -12.00 1.59
C MET A 91 5.22 -10.84 0.95
N LEU A 92 5.76 -9.62 0.96
CA LEU A 92 5.10 -8.44 0.36
C LEU A 92 4.88 -8.61 -1.15
N LEU A 93 5.85 -9.15 -1.88
CA LEU A 93 5.72 -9.42 -3.32
C LEU A 93 4.61 -10.44 -3.59
N GLU A 94 4.53 -11.50 -2.79
CA GLU A 94 3.47 -12.50 -2.90
C GLU A 94 2.09 -11.90 -2.56
N VAL A 95 2.00 -11.19 -1.44
CA VAL A 95 0.76 -10.52 -0.99
C VAL A 95 0.27 -9.51 -2.01
N ASN A 96 1.18 -8.72 -2.57
CA ASN A 96 0.84 -7.74 -3.60
C ASN A 96 0.21 -8.42 -4.82
N LYS A 97 0.84 -9.50 -5.32
CA LYS A 97 0.30 -10.29 -6.43
C LYS A 97 -1.08 -10.87 -6.10
N LYS A 98 -1.17 -11.61 -5.01
CA LYS A 98 -2.41 -12.28 -4.59
C LYS A 98 -3.51 -11.31 -4.17
N GLY A 99 -3.13 -10.15 -3.64
CA GLY A 99 -4.05 -9.07 -3.31
C GLY A 99 -4.70 -8.47 -4.55
N PHE A 100 -3.91 -8.15 -5.58
CA PHE A 100 -4.47 -7.66 -6.84
C PHE A 100 -5.30 -8.71 -7.57
N ASP A 101 -4.88 -9.98 -7.55
CA ASP A 101 -5.66 -11.07 -8.15
C ASP A 101 -7.06 -11.12 -7.49
N LEU A 102 -7.15 -11.17 -6.16
CA LEU A 102 -8.43 -11.14 -5.43
C LEU A 102 -9.21 -9.84 -5.67
N PHE A 103 -8.54 -8.68 -5.59
CA PHE A 103 -9.19 -7.39 -5.80
C PHE A 103 -9.86 -7.28 -7.17
N ASN A 104 -9.24 -7.82 -8.19
CA ASN A 104 -9.78 -7.81 -9.55
C ASN A 104 -10.98 -8.75 -9.75
N GLU A 105 -11.19 -9.73 -8.86
CA GLU A 105 -12.38 -10.58 -8.82
C GLU A 105 -13.57 -9.88 -8.15
N LEU A 106 -13.33 -8.81 -7.36
CA LEU A 106 -14.38 -8.04 -6.68
C LEU A 106 -15.19 -7.22 -7.69
N PRO A 107 -16.51 -7.01 -7.43
CA PRO A 107 -17.31 -6.09 -8.23
C PRO A 107 -16.70 -4.69 -8.24
N VAL A 108 -16.57 -4.06 -9.40
CA VAL A 108 -15.93 -2.74 -9.54
C VAL A 108 -16.58 -1.69 -8.63
N GLY A 109 -17.90 -1.72 -8.47
CA GLY A 109 -18.63 -0.78 -7.61
C GLY A 109 -18.33 -0.90 -6.11
N ASP A 110 -17.75 -2.02 -5.68
CA ASP A 110 -17.41 -2.28 -4.27
C ASP A 110 -15.93 -2.00 -3.96
N ARG A 111 -15.07 -1.90 -4.99
CA ARG A 111 -13.61 -1.92 -4.83
C ARG A 111 -13.06 -0.81 -3.94
N LEU A 112 -13.67 0.37 -3.95
CA LEU A 112 -13.25 1.49 -3.09
C LEU A 112 -13.58 1.26 -1.60
N ASP A 113 -14.45 0.32 -1.29
CA ASP A 113 -14.81 -0.01 0.09
C ASP A 113 -13.85 -1.00 0.76
N TYR A 114 -12.92 -1.58 0.00
CA TYR A 114 -11.97 -2.55 0.55
C TYR A 114 -10.68 -1.91 1.02
N THR A 115 -10.15 -2.45 2.12
CA THR A 115 -8.80 -2.14 2.62
C THR A 115 -8.05 -3.46 2.80
N ILE A 116 -6.79 -3.49 2.39
CA ILE A 116 -5.87 -4.57 2.74
C ILE A 116 -4.93 -4.08 3.84
N SER A 117 -4.70 -4.91 4.86
CA SER A 117 -3.74 -4.65 5.93
C SER A 117 -2.79 -5.82 6.12
N TYR A 118 -1.56 -5.54 6.55
CA TYR A 118 -0.53 -6.53 6.83
C TYR A 118 0.61 -5.94 7.65
N ASP A 119 1.34 -6.82 8.35
CA ASP A 119 2.47 -6.45 9.20
C ASP A 119 3.79 -6.87 8.54
N PHE A 120 4.80 -5.98 8.57
CA PHE A 120 6.15 -6.26 8.10
C PHE A 120 7.19 -5.37 8.78
N HIS A 121 8.45 -5.77 8.75
CA HIS A 121 9.52 -4.99 9.33
C HIS A 121 10.04 -3.90 8.38
N LEU A 122 10.23 -2.69 8.94
CA LEU A 122 11.05 -1.65 8.34
C LEU A 122 12.36 -1.51 9.12
N THR A 123 13.48 -1.43 8.43
CA THR A 123 14.79 -1.25 9.01
C THR A 123 15.52 -0.03 8.46
N ASN A 124 16.23 0.68 9.31
CA ASN A 124 17.16 1.76 8.91
C ASN A 124 18.62 1.36 9.08
N GLY A 125 18.92 0.08 9.10
CA GLY A 125 20.24 -0.51 9.32
C GLY A 125 20.69 -0.59 10.79
N LYS A 126 20.06 0.16 11.71
CA LYS A 126 20.34 0.14 13.15
C LYS A 126 19.19 -0.44 13.97
N HIS A 127 17.98 -0.17 13.54
CA HIS A 127 16.76 -0.56 14.22
C HIS A 127 15.82 -1.21 13.22
N SER A 128 15.19 -2.28 13.64
CA SER A 128 14.07 -2.91 12.94
C SER A 128 12.80 -2.65 13.73
N ARG A 129 11.72 -2.28 13.05
CA ARG A 129 10.41 -2.03 13.64
C ARG A 129 9.36 -2.80 12.87
N LEU A 130 8.56 -3.57 13.57
CA LEU A 130 7.38 -4.19 12.99
C LEU A 130 6.29 -3.13 12.85
N ILE A 131 5.83 -2.91 11.65
CA ILE A 131 4.80 -1.93 11.32
C ILE A 131 3.52 -2.62 10.87
N HIS A 132 2.40 -1.96 11.12
CA HIS A 132 1.09 -2.30 10.59
C HIS A 132 0.77 -1.34 9.44
N HIS A 133 0.55 -1.91 8.27
CA HIS A 133 0.32 -1.18 7.04
C HIS A 133 -1.09 -1.41 6.52
N HIS A 134 -1.78 -0.33 6.15
CA HIS A 134 -3.05 -0.39 5.43
C HIS A 134 -2.89 0.23 4.06
N LEU A 135 -3.48 -0.39 3.06
CA LEU A 135 -3.62 0.14 1.72
C LEU A 135 -5.10 0.20 1.36
N THR A 136 -5.60 1.40 1.11
CA THR A 136 -6.99 1.67 0.75
C THR A 136 -7.04 2.35 -0.61
N PRO A 137 -7.69 1.77 -1.63
CA PRO A 137 -7.91 2.44 -2.91
C PRO A 137 -8.69 3.73 -2.71
N ILE A 138 -8.26 4.81 -3.34
CA ILE A 138 -8.95 6.11 -3.30
C ILE A 138 -9.45 6.56 -4.67
N LEU A 139 -8.79 6.14 -5.74
CA LEU A 139 -9.27 6.31 -7.11
C LEU A 139 -8.99 5.06 -7.92
N LEU A 140 -9.92 4.74 -8.82
CA LEU A 140 -9.79 3.68 -9.80
C LEU A 140 -9.66 4.28 -11.20
N SER A 141 -8.97 3.57 -12.09
CA SER A 141 -9.00 3.83 -13.52
C SER A 141 -10.36 3.44 -14.13
N GLU A 142 -10.61 3.79 -15.38
CA GLU A 142 -11.87 3.48 -16.08
C GLU A 142 -12.15 1.97 -16.15
N ASP A 143 -11.11 1.14 -16.22
CA ASP A 143 -11.21 -0.33 -16.21
C ASP A 143 -11.24 -0.94 -14.79
N GLY A 144 -11.34 -0.09 -13.76
CA GLY A 144 -11.50 -0.51 -12.36
C GLY A 144 -10.22 -0.95 -11.67
N ARG A 145 -9.03 -0.70 -12.24
CA ARG A 145 -7.75 -0.92 -11.57
C ARG A 145 -7.51 0.16 -10.52
N ILE A 146 -6.74 -0.16 -9.49
CA ILE A 146 -6.33 0.85 -8.50
C ILE A 146 -5.39 1.84 -9.20
N TRP A 147 -5.85 3.08 -9.33
CA TRP A 147 -5.00 4.17 -9.79
C TRP A 147 -4.24 4.80 -8.64
N LEU A 148 -4.97 5.32 -7.62
CA LEU A 148 -4.35 5.87 -6.43
C LEU A 148 -4.76 5.07 -5.19
N ALA A 149 -3.79 4.80 -4.32
CA ALA A 149 -4.03 4.20 -3.00
C ALA A 149 -3.45 5.05 -1.88
N LEU A 150 -4.25 5.25 -0.83
CA LEU A 150 -3.79 5.81 0.45
C LEU A 150 -3.22 4.68 1.29
N CYS A 151 -1.99 4.86 1.74
CA CYS A 151 -1.36 3.98 2.69
C CYS A 151 -1.24 4.66 4.06
N THR A 152 -1.64 3.97 5.12
CA THR A 152 -1.40 4.40 6.50
C THR A 152 -0.49 3.41 7.18
N VAL A 153 0.42 3.92 8.01
CA VAL A 153 1.44 3.12 8.68
C VAL A 153 1.46 3.45 10.17
N SER A 154 1.48 2.43 11.00
CA SER A 154 1.65 2.52 12.44
C SER A 154 2.58 1.43 12.96
N LEU A 155 2.93 1.46 14.24
CA LEU A 155 3.57 0.30 14.85
C LEU A 155 2.57 -0.85 14.91
N ALA A 156 3.02 -2.06 14.63
CA ALA A 156 2.20 -3.26 14.78
C ALA A 156 1.89 -3.52 16.25
N ALA A 157 0.71 -4.08 16.50
CA ALA A 157 0.31 -4.59 17.82
C ALA A 157 0.68 -6.06 18.02
N THR A 158 1.23 -6.68 17.01
CA THR A 158 1.67 -8.08 16.94
C THR A 158 3.18 -8.17 17.07
N ASP A 159 3.71 -9.38 17.27
CA ASP A 159 5.15 -9.61 17.45
C ASP A 159 5.81 -10.22 16.19
N GLU A 160 5.00 -10.59 15.17
CA GLU A 160 5.47 -11.27 13.96
C GLU A 160 4.87 -10.64 12.70
N PRO A 161 5.58 -10.68 11.54
CA PRO A 161 5.06 -10.22 10.27
C PRO A 161 3.94 -11.12 9.75
N GLY A 162 3.14 -10.60 8.82
CA GLY A 162 2.00 -11.30 8.25
C GLY A 162 0.68 -10.61 8.60
N HIS A 163 -0.27 -11.33 9.22
CA HIS A 163 -1.61 -10.83 9.58
C HIS A 163 -2.30 -10.12 8.41
N ILE A 164 -2.29 -10.80 7.25
CA ILE A 164 -2.71 -10.23 5.98
C ILE A 164 -4.22 -10.37 5.85
N ILE A 165 -4.93 -9.25 5.88
CA ILE A 165 -6.40 -9.20 5.88
C ILE A 165 -6.87 -8.24 4.78
N MET A 166 -7.86 -8.65 3.99
CA MET A 166 -8.62 -7.79 3.10
C MET A 166 -10.07 -7.75 3.56
N GLN A 167 -10.57 -6.56 3.88
CA GLN A 167 -11.90 -6.37 4.47
C GLN A 167 -12.67 -5.28 3.75
N LYS A 168 -13.98 -5.52 3.55
CA LYS A 168 -14.90 -4.50 3.07
C LYS A 168 -15.42 -3.66 4.24
N ASN A 169 -15.42 -2.35 4.08
CA ASN A 169 -15.93 -1.43 5.09
C ASN A 169 -17.40 -1.72 5.42
N GLY A 170 -17.72 -1.76 6.71
CA GLY A 170 -19.08 -2.03 7.20
C GLY A 170 -19.50 -3.51 7.22
N GLU A 171 -18.69 -4.42 6.69
CA GLU A 171 -18.96 -5.86 6.75
C GLU A 171 -18.15 -6.52 7.89
N ARG A 172 -18.71 -7.59 8.52
CA ARG A 172 -17.99 -8.37 9.53
C ARG A 172 -17.04 -9.38 8.90
N GLY A 173 -17.42 -9.93 7.75
CA GLY A 173 -16.61 -10.90 7.01
C GLY A 173 -15.37 -10.25 6.39
N TYR A 174 -14.29 -11.01 6.32
CA TYR A 174 -13.03 -10.58 5.72
C TYR A 174 -12.34 -11.74 5.01
N TYR A 175 -11.35 -11.43 4.19
CA TYR A 175 -10.44 -12.42 3.62
C TYR A 175 -9.12 -12.38 4.39
N GLU A 176 -8.62 -13.54 4.81
CA GLU A 176 -7.32 -13.71 5.44
C GLU A 176 -6.41 -14.48 4.48
N TYR A 177 -5.20 -13.97 4.25
CA TYR A 177 -4.22 -14.65 3.43
C TYR A 177 -3.35 -15.58 4.27
N SER A 178 -3.35 -16.87 3.93
CA SER A 178 -2.47 -17.85 4.54
C SER A 178 -1.17 -17.97 3.74
N THR A 179 -0.07 -17.46 4.30
CA THR A 179 1.27 -17.57 3.69
C THR A 179 1.74 -19.02 3.57
N SER A 180 1.34 -19.89 4.52
CA SER A 180 1.69 -21.32 4.48
C SER A 180 0.92 -22.12 3.44
N ARG A 181 -0.28 -21.66 3.04
CA ARG A 181 -1.15 -22.31 2.05
C ARG A 181 -1.19 -21.55 0.72
N HIS A 182 -0.58 -20.38 0.65
CA HIS A 182 -0.53 -19.50 -0.51
C HIS A 182 -1.91 -19.15 -1.10
N LYS A 183 -2.91 -18.92 -0.24
CA LYS A 183 -4.29 -18.63 -0.65
C LYS A 183 -5.05 -17.74 0.32
N TRP A 184 -6.05 -17.05 -0.22
CA TRP A 184 -7.05 -16.32 0.55
C TRP A 184 -8.11 -17.29 1.11
N GLU A 185 -8.52 -17.04 2.35
CA GLU A 185 -9.59 -17.75 3.04
C GLU A 185 -10.61 -16.73 3.52
N LYS A 186 -11.88 -16.94 3.14
CA LYS A 186 -12.97 -16.09 3.63
C LYS A 186 -13.28 -16.48 5.07
N LYS A 187 -13.39 -15.49 5.94
CA LYS A 187 -13.78 -15.59 7.34
C LYS A 187 -15.08 -14.84 7.57
N GLU A 188 -15.90 -15.28 8.52
CA GLU A 188 -17.18 -14.67 8.89
C GLU A 188 -17.12 -13.99 10.25
#